data_2d70d142a8997040ab9311f2cc5a2198
#
_entry.id   2d70d142a8997040ab9311f2cc5a2198
#
_cell.length_a   1.000
_cell.length_b   1.000
_cell.length_c   1.000
_cell.angle_alpha   90.00
_cell.angle_beta   90.00
_cell.angle_gamma   90.00
#
_symmetry.space_group_name_H-M   'P 1'
#
loop_
_entity.id
_entity.type
_entity.pdbx_description
1 polymer ?
#
loop_
_entity_poly.entity_id
_entity_poly.type
_entity_poly.pdbx_seq_one_letter_code
_entity_poly.pdbx_strand_id
1 'polypeptide(L)'
;KGNNRVVNIAHINDNIRNDSFKDEAFVTKVGLELGINTYIRQLNPKLKSNDESIESWARKERYKLLSEILIESNSNIILTGHHKNDQVETILKNISEKTGLFGLGGMKSVNKNLIRPLLPFTKLELMRIIDKYKIPYVDDSSNDELRFKRNFIRKKVLSPWVLNDNNIVDSIAESGANFSEYQQSLIYFINEFIQKNVSDLQNGQVLIEKKHINKLPSLAKVMVVQVLTNSLGQ
;
A
#
# COMPACT_ATOMS: atom_id res chain seq x y z
N LYS A 1 1.31 18.55 -28.26
CA LYS A 1 2.75 18.29 -27.98
C LYS A 1 2.77 17.13 -27.00
N GLY A 2 3.05 15.89 -27.48
CA GLY A 2 3.12 14.69 -26.62
C GLY A 2 4.31 14.81 -25.68
N ASN A 3 4.04 14.77 -24.38
CA ASN A 3 5.10 14.52 -23.39
C ASN A 3 5.64 13.11 -23.67
N ASN A 4 6.87 13.00 -24.10
CA ASN A 4 7.58 11.72 -24.26
C ASN A 4 7.77 11.13 -22.86
N ARG A 5 6.75 10.38 -22.38
CA ARG A 5 6.84 9.64 -21.12
C ARG A 5 7.47 8.29 -21.43
N VAL A 6 8.60 8.01 -20.81
CA VAL A 6 9.23 6.69 -20.86
C VAL A 6 8.55 5.82 -19.81
N VAL A 7 8.09 4.64 -20.22
CA VAL A 7 7.51 3.63 -19.34
C VAL A 7 8.46 2.45 -19.29
N ASN A 8 8.73 1.93 -18.11
CA ASN A 8 9.49 0.72 -17.86
C ASN A 8 8.63 -0.29 -17.12
N ILE A 9 8.88 -1.58 -17.31
CA ILE A 9 8.24 -2.65 -16.55
C ILE A 9 9.22 -3.13 -15.49
N ALA A 10 8.74 -3.32 -14.26
CA ALA A 10 9.48 -3.94 -13.18
C ALA A 10 8.71 -5.16 -12.67
N HIS A 11 9.33 -6.33 -12.68
CA HIS A 11 8.78 -7.56 -12.11
C HIS A 11 9.71 -8.11 -11.02
N ILE A 12 9.14 -8.35 -9.84
CA ILE A 12 9.85 -8.95 -8.71
C ILE A 12 9.28 -10.34 -8.50
N ASN A 13 10.02 -11.34 -8.90
CA ASN A 13 9.70 -12.72 -8.62
C ASN A 13 10.07 -13.04 -7.17
N ASP A 14 9.09 -13.35 -6.34
CA ASP A 14 9.31 -13.61 -4.92
C ASP A 14 9.85 -15.03 -4.63
N ASN A 15 9.86 -15.93 -5.63
CA ASN A 15 10.34 -17.32 -5.54
C ASN A 15 9.70 -18.11 -4.38
N ILE A 16 8.48 -17.76 -3.98
CA ILE A 16 7.73 -18.45 -2.93
C ILE A 16 7.01 -19.67 -3.53
N ARG A 17 6.61 -19.58 -4.80
CA ARG A 17 5.92 -20.63 -5.54
C ARG A 17 6.86 -21.31 -6.55
N ASN A 18 6.65 -22.61 -6.75
CA ASN A 18 7.43 -23.37 -7.71
C ASN A 18 7.19 -22.95 -9.17
N ASP A 19 6.04 -22.29 -9.46
CA ASP A 19 5.65 -21.87 -10.81
C ASP A 19 5.77 -20.36 -11.04
N SER A 20 6.35 -19.61 -10.11
CA SER A 20 6.55 -18.15 -10.21
C SER A 20 7.37 -17.71 -11.44
N PHE A 21 8.18 -18.64 -12.01
CA PHE A 21 8.91 -18.40 -13.25
C PHE A 21 7.97 -18.19 -14.47
N LYS A 22 6.74 -18.71 -14.42
CA LYS A 22 5.74 -18.49 -15.50
C LYS A 22 5.31 -17.06 -15.59
N ASP A 23 5.12 -16.41 -14.43
CA ASP A 23 4.76 -15.00 -14.35
C ASP A 23 5.91 -14.12 -14.87
N GLU A 24 7.14 -14.46 -14.50
CA GLU A 24 8.34 -13.78 -15.00
C GLU A 24 8.47 -13.91 -16.53
N ALA A 25 8.27 -15.12 -17.07
CA ALA A 25 8.30 -15.35 -18.50
C ALA A 25 7.19 -14.58 -19.24
N PHE A 26 5.98 -14.54 -18.67
CA PHE A 26 4.86 -13.79 -19.21
C PHE A 26 5.16 -12.29 -19.28
N VAL A 27 5.63 -11.70 -18.18
CA VAL A 27 5.96 -10.26 -18.11
C VAL A 27 7.09 -9.91 -19.08
N THR A 28 8.10 -10.76 -19.18
CA THR A 28 9.23 -10.58 -20.12
C THR A 28 8.72 -10.59 -21.56
N LYS A 29 7.84 -11.53 -21.92
CA LYS A 29 7.22 -11.61 -23.25
C LYS A 29 6.42 -10.34 -23.58
N VAL A 30 5.57 -9.89 -22.67
CA VAL A 30 4.77 -8.66 -22.84
C VAL A 30 5.67 -7.44 -23.04
N GLY A 31 6.75 -7.33 -22.25
CA GLY A 31 7.71 -6.25 -22.41
C GLY A 31 8.37 -6.22 -23.78
N LEU A 32 8.77 -7.38 -24.30
CA LEU A 32 9.33 -7.54 -25.64
C LEU A 32 8.33 -7.16 -26.73
N GLU A 33 7.09 -7.66 -26.64
CA GLU A 33 6.02 -7.38 -27.62
C GLU A 33 5.68 -5.89 -27.69
N LEU A 34 5.74 -5.18 -26.56
CA LEU A 34 5.46 -3.76 -26.46
C LEU A 34 6.68 -2.85 -26.71
N GLY A 35 7.89 -3.43 -26.85
CA GLY A 35 9.14 -2.67 -26.98
C GLY A 35 9.46 -1.85 -25.72
N ILE A 36 9.09 -2.36 -24.53
CA ILE A 36 9.27 -1.68 -23.24
C ILE A 36 10.41 -2.36 -22.47
N ASN A 37 11.32 -1.56 -21.91
CA ASN A 37 12.40 -2.08 -21.06
C ASN A 37 11.81 -2.79 -19.84
N THR A 38 12.25 -4.01 -19.59
CA THR A 38 11.75 -4.86 -18.52
C THR A 38 12.87 -5.21 -17.54
N TYR A 39 12.68 -4.84 -16.28
CA TYR A 39 13.60 -5.10 -15.18
C TYR A 39 13.07 -6.26 -14.35
N ILE A 40 13.80 -7.36 -14.30
CA ILE A 40 13.47 -8.55 -13.52
C ILE A 40 14.40 -8.62 -12.30
N ARG A 41 13.81 -8.85 -11.13
CA ARG A 41 14.54 -9.14 -9.88
C ARG A 41 13.92 -10.35 -9.21
N GLN A 42 14.71 -11.07 -8.44
CA GLN A 42 14.27 -12.24 -7.72
C GLN A 42 14.57 -12.09 -6.23
N LEU A 43 13.62 -12.49 -5.39
CA LEU A 43 13.83 -12.61 -3.95
C LEU A 43 14.46 -13.96 -3.63
N ASN A 44 15.22 -13.99 -2.56
CA ASN A 44 15.73 -15.23 -1.99
C ASN A 44 15.06 -15.52 -0.63
N PRO A 45 14.02 -16.37 -0.58
CA PRO A 45 13.29 -16.65 0.66
C PRO A 45 14.16 -17.23 1.80
N LYS A 46 15.34 -17.76 1.49
CA LYS A 46 16.30 -18.26 2.50
C LYS A 46 16.89 -17.13 3.36
N LEU A 47 16.81 -15.88 2.91
CA LEU A 47 17.28 -14.70 3.63
C LEU A 47 16.26 -14.15 4.64
N LYS A 48 15.04 -14.70 4.67
CA LYS A 48 14.01 -14.31 5.62
C LYS A 48 14.39 -14.69 7.05
N SER A 49 14.31 -13.73 7.98
CA SER A 49 14.48 -14.02 9.41
C SER A 49 13.29 -14.82 9.98
N ASN A 50 13.52 -15.57 11.07
CA ASN A 50 12.46 -16.37 11.70
C ASN A 50 11.37 -15.54 12.35
N ASP A 51 11.66 -14.30 12.72
CA ASP A 51 10.76 -13.42 13.49
C ASP A 51 9.76 -12.67 12.60
N GLU A 52 9.83 -12.79 11.28
CA GLU A 52 8.98 -12.08 10.33
C GLU A 52 8.15 -13.07 9.49
N SER A 53 6.90 -12.70 9.18
CA SER A 53 6.08 -13.47 8.24
C SER A 53 6.63 -13.38 6.82
N ILE A 54 6.44 -14.44 6.01
CA ILE A 54 6.89 -14.46 4.61
C ILE A 54 6.26 -13.33 3.79
N GLU A 55 5.00 -12.98 4.06
CA GLU A 55 4.29 -11.89 3.36
C GLU A 55 4.91 -10.53 3.69
N SER A 56 5.19 -10.26 4.97
CA SER A 56 5.78 -9.01 5.42
C SER A 56 7.17 -8.83 4.85
N TRP A 57 8.01 -9.87 4.96
CA TRP A 57 9.35 -9.90 4.40
C TRP A 57 9.35 -9.68 2.88
N ALA A 58 8.59 -10.47 2.14
CA ALA A 58 8.53 -10.36 0.68
C ALA A 58 8.01 -9.00 0.23
N ARG A 59 7.03 -8.41 0.96
CA ARG A 59 6.54 -7.07 0.69
C ARG A 59 7.64 -6.03 0.89
N LYS A 60 8.38 -6.08 1.99
CA LYS A 60 9.47 -5.15 2.30
C LYS A 60 10.58 -5.22 1.24
N GLU A 61 11.06 -6.43 0.94
CA GLU A 61 12.12 -6.62 -0.06
C GLU A 61 11.65 -6.22 -1.47
N ARG A 62 10.40 -6.50 -1.83
CA ARG A 62 9.82 -6.04 -3.11
C ARG A 62 9.87 -4.53 -3.28
N TYR A 63 9.47 -3.76 -2.27
CA TYR A 63 9.52 -2.30 -2.37
C TYR A 63 10.94 -1.75 -2.37
N LYS A 64 11.87 -2.42 -1.69
CA LYS A 64 13.30 -2.10 -1.74
C LYS A 64 13.82 -2.26 -3.18
N LEU A 65 13.60 -3.43 -3.80
CA LEU A 65 14.01 -3.70 -5.18
C LEU A 65 13.32 -2.77 -6.19
N LEU A 66 12.05 -2.45 -6.00
CA LEU A 66 11.36 -1.46 -6.84
C LEU A 66 12.00 -0.07 -6.74
N SER A 67 12.47 0.33 -5.55
CA SER A 67 13.18 1.60 -5.37
C SER A 67 14.57 1.59 -6.03
N GLU A 68 15.26 0.46 -6.01
CA GLU A 68 16.54 0.28 -6.73
C GLU A 68 16.32 0.38 -8.25
N ILE A 69 15.30 -0.30 -8.80
CA ILE A 69 14.93 -0.21 -10.22
C ILE A 69 14.50 1.21 -10.60
N LEU A 70 13.81 1.93 -9.73
CA LEU A 70 13.42 3.33 -9.97
C LEU A 70 14.64 4.20 -10.27
N ILE A 71 15.72 4.04 -9.48
CA ILE A 71 16.98 4.76 -9.66
C ILE A 71 17.70 4.29 -10.93
N GLU A 72 17.85 2.98 -11.10
CA GLU A 72 18.55 2.37 -12.25
C GLU A 72 17.92 2.77 -13.59
N SER A 73 16.58 2.80 -13.64
CA SER A 73 15.81 3.14 -14.83
C SER A 73 15.67 4.65 -15.05
N ASN A 74 16.24 5.48 -14.18
CA ASN A 74 16.05 6.93 -14.15
C ASN A 74 14.56 7.34 -14.20
N SER A 75 13.72 6.57 -13.50
CA SER A 75 12.28 6.82 -13.40
C SER A 75 11.96 7.65 -12.14
N ASN A 76 10.86 8.38 -12.18
CA ASN A 76 10.45 9.24 -11.05
C ASN A 76 9.31 8.64 -10.23
N ILE A 77 8.55 7.72 -10.82
CA ILE A 77 7.29 7.23 -10.27
C ILE A 77 7.22 5.71 -10.44
N ILE A 78 6.71 5.04 -9.41
CA ILE A 78 6.34 3.62 -9.44
C ILE A 78 4.82 3.54 -9.52
N LEU A 79 4.29 2.85 -10.52
CA LEU A 79 2.87 2.54 -10.64
C LEU A 79 2.61 1.11 -10.18
N THR A 80 1.56 0.91 -9.37
CA THR A 80 1.13 -0.43 -8.95
C THR A 80 -0.33 -0.67 -9.27
N GLY A 81 -0.67 -1.91 -9.63
CA GLY A 81 -2.00 -2.33 -10.05
C GLY A 81 -3.01 -2.56 -8.91
N HIS A 82 -2.81 -1.97 -7.73
CA HIS A 82 -3.78 -2.09 -6.64
C HIS A 82 -5.10 -1.44 -7.02
N HIS A 83 -6.19 -2.14 -6.78
CA HIS A 83 -7.56 -1.72 -7.11
C HIS A 83 -8.45 -1.62 -5.85
N LYS A 84 -9.71 -1.22 -6.02
CA LYS A 84 -10.65 -0.96 -4.92
C LYS A 84 -10.86 -2.18 -4.00
N ASN A 85 -10.95 -3.39 -4.57
CA ASN A 85 -11.06 -4.60 -3.74
C ASN A 85 -9.82 -4.83 -2.87
N ASP A 86 -8.60 -4.50 -3.36
CA ASP A 86 -7.38 -4.56 -2.54
C ASP A 86 -7.41 -3.56 -1.38
N GLN A 87 -8.02 -2.38 -1.60
CA GLN A 87 -8.25 -1.39 -0.56
C GLN A 87 -9.13 -1.97 0.54
N VAL A 88 -10.27 -2.56 0.16
CA VAL A 88 -11.20 -3.19 1.09
C VAL A 88 -10.55 -4.33 1.86
N GLU A 89 -9.81 -5.21 1.20
CA GLU A 89 -9.05 -6.28 1.85
C GLU A 89 -8.06 -5.73 2.88
N THR A 90 -7.39 -4.61 2.54
CA THR A 90 -6.44 -3.96 3.45
C THR A 90 -7.15 -3.36 4.66
N ILE A 91 -8.28 -2.70 4.48
CA ILE A 91 -9.09 -2.13 5.58
C ILE A 91 -9.56 -3.26 6.51
N LEU A 92 -10.16 -4.32 5.97
CA LEU A 92 -10.65 -5.46 6.75
C LEU A 92 -9.51 -6.18 7.49
N LYS A 93 -8.35 -6.34 6.85
CA LYS A 93 -7.14 -6.86 7.51
C LYS A 93 -6.74 -5.98 8.68
N ASN A 94 -6.67 -4.68 8.49
CA ASN A 94 -6.29 -3.72 9.52
C ASN A 94 -7.28 -3.73 10.70
N ILE A 95 -8.58 -3.81 10.44
CA ILE A 95 -9.61 -3.98 11.49
C ILE A 95 -9.32 -5.25 12.30
N SER A 96 -9.05 -6.38 11.63
CA SER A 96 -8.77 -7.66 12.30
C SER A 96 -7.46 -7.65 13.11
N GLU A 97 -6.56 -6.72 12.84
CA GLU A 97 -5.29 -6.50 13.56
C GLU A 97 -5.39 -5.41 14.62
N LYS A 98 -6.61 -4.93 14.90
CA LYS A 98 -6.88 -3.88 15.91
C LYS A 98 -6.08 -2.60 15.66
N THR A 99 -5.80 -2.28 14.40
CA THR A 99 -5.13 -1.02 14.08
C THR A 99 -6.00 0.15 14.48
N GLY A 100 -5.36 1.20 15.01
CA GLY A 100 -6.04 2.45 15.33
C GLY A 100 -6.50 3.19 14.05
N LEU A 101 -7.03 4.38 14.25
CA LEU A 101 -7.58 5.23 13.19
C LEU A 101 -6.65 5.35 11.96
N PHE A 102 -5.33 5.39 12.17
CA PHE A 102 -4.33 5.51 11.09
C PHE A 102 -4.28 4.31 10.14
N GLY A 103 -4.68 3.13 10.58
CA GLY A 103 -4.74 1.95 9.70
C GLY A 103 -6.07 1.80 8.96
N LEU A 104 -7.14 2.43 9.45
CA LEU A 104 -8.48 2.28 8.87
C LEU A 104 -8.66 3.01 7.54
N GLY A 105 -7.83 4.00 7.25
CA GLY A 105 -7.81 4.69 5.96
C GLY A 105 -7.32 3.84 4.79
N GLY A 106 -6.74 2.66 5.08
CA GLY A 106 -6.22 1.75 4.06
C GLY A 106 -4.99 2.31 3.31
N MET A 107 -4.92 2.05 2.01
CA MET A 107 -3.81 2.50 1.17
C MET A 107 -4.07 3.90 0.63
N LYS A 108 -3.04 4.75 0.61
CA LYS A 108 -3.08 6.06 -0.08
C LYS A 108 -2.95 5.86 -1.58
N SER A 109 -3.68 6.63 -2.39
CA SER A 109 -3.54 6.64 -3.86
C SER A 109 -2.14 7.10 -4.29
N VAL A 110 -1.58 8.06 -3.55
CA VAL A 110 -0.22 8.56 -3.73
C VAL A 110 0.53 8.44 -2.40
N ASN A 111 1.73 7.85 -2.44
CA ASN A 111 2.62 7.76 -1.28
C ASN A 111 4.07 7.95 -1.75
N LYS A 112 4.62 9.16 -1.56
CA LYS A 112 5.91 9.57 -2.12
C LYS A 112 5.89 9.38 -3.65
N ASN A 113 6.78 8.55 -4.17
CA ASN A 113 6.90 8.19 -5.59
C ASN A 113 6.04 7.00 -6.02
N LEU A 114 5.29 6.38 -5.11
CA LEU A 114 4.40 5.26 -5.39
C LEU A 114 2.98 5.75 -5.65
N ILE A 115 2.42 5.44 -6.83
CA ILE A 115 1.05 5.81 -7.23
C ILE A 115 0.24 4.54 -7.53
N ARG A 116 -1.03 4.56 -7.17
CA ARG A 116 -2.00 3.48 -7.38
C ARG A 116 -3.16 3.98 -8.25
N PRO A 117 -2.97 4.06 -9.57
CA PRO A 117 -3.97 4.68 -10.46
C PRO A 117 -5.27 3.86 -10.57
N LEU A 118 -5.22 2.56 -10.29
CA LEU A 118 -6.38 1.68 -10.37
C LEU A 118 -7.19 1.59 -9.05
N LEU A 119 -6.74 2.27 -8.00
CA LEU A 119 -7.39 2.22 -6.69
C LEU A 119 -8.87 2.64 -6.69
N PRO A 120 -9.34 3.59 -7.54
CA PRO A 120 -10.75 3.95 -7.64
C PRO A 120 -11.65 2.88 -8.29
N PHE A 121 -11.07 1.93 -9.01
CA PHE A 121 -11.82 0.95 -9.81
C PHE A 121 -11.96 -0.39 -9.08
N THR A 122 -13.12 -1.02 -9.22
CA THR A 122 -13.35 -2.37 -8.72
C THR A 122 -12.66 -3.42 -9.63
N LYS A 123 -12.38 -4.61 -9.07
CA LYS A 123 -11.87 -5.73 -9.88
C LYS A 123 -12.80 -6.06 -11.05
N LEU A 124 -14.11 -5.99 -10.83
CA LEU A 124 -15.11 -6.29 -11.87
C LEU A 124 -15.03 -5.30 -13.04
N GLU A 125 -14.89 -4.00 -12.77
CA GLU A 125 -14.72 -2.99 -13.81
C GLU A 125 -13.43 -3.21 -14.60
N LEU A 126 -12.34 -3.54 -13.93
CA LEU A 126 -11.07 -3.83 -14.59
C LEU A 126 -11.16 -5.10 -15.47
N MET A 127 -11.82 -6.16 -14.99
CA MET A 127 -12.02 -7.37 -15.79
C MET A 127 -12.84 -7.08 -17.06
N ARG A 128 -13.88 -6.24 -16.98
CA ARG A 128 -14.64 -5.80 -18.19
C ARG A 128 -13.75 -5.08 -19.21
N ILE A 129 -12.80 -4.28 -18.75
CA ILE A 129 -11.82 -3.60 -19.63
C ILE A 129 -10.88 -4.64 -20.27
N ILE A 130 -10.34 -5.55 -19.47
CA ILE A 130 -9.49 -6.65 -19.94
C ILE A 130 -10.18 -7.45 -21.04
N ASP A 131 -11.42 -7.85 -20.80
CA ASP A 131 -12.21 -8.64 -21.76
C ASP A 131 -12.52 -7.84 -23.03
N LYS A 132 -12.89 -6.57 -22.90
CA LYS A 132 -13.21 -5.68 -24.04
C LYS A 132 -12.01 -5.48 -24.96
N TYR A 133 -10.82 -5.27 -24.38
CA TYR A 133 -9.60 -4.97 -25.14
C TYR A 133 -8.71 -6.20 -25.35
N LYS A 134 -9.16 -7.39 -24.91
CA LYS A 134 -8.40 -8.65 -25.02
C LYS A 134 -6.99 -8.56 -24.46
N ILE A 135 -6.85 -7.87 -23.31
CA ILE A 135 -5.56 -7.70 -22.64
C ILE A 135 -5.14 -9.05 -22.04
N PRO A 136 -3.97 -9.58 -22.40
CA PRO A 136 -3.50 -10.84 -21.81
C PRO A 136 -3.16 -10.64 -20.33
N TYR A 137 -3.49 -11.64 -19.50
CA TYR A 137 -3.17 -11.66 -18.08
C TYR A 137 -2.89 -13.08 -17.61
N VAL A 138 -2.31 -13.21 -16.43
CA VAL A 138 -2.05 -14.48 -15.75
C VAL A 138 -2.74 -14.48 -14.41
N ASP A 139 -3.42 -15.58 -14.09
CA ASP A 139 -3.96 -15.81 -12.75
C ASP A 139 -2.89 -16.37 -11.83
N ASP A 140 -2.67 -15.70 -10.71
CA ASP A 140 -1.74 -16.13 -9.67
C ASP A 140 -2.36 -17.26 -8.85
N SER A 141 -1.80 -18.48 -8.95
CA SER A 141 -2.29 -19.66 -8.23
C SER A 141 -2.22 -19.51 -6.69
N SER A 142 -1.35 -18.64 -6.17
CA SER A 142 -1.27 -18.37 -4.72
C SER A 142 -2.51 -17.66 -4.17
N ASN A 143 -3.35 -17.07 -5.03
CA ASN A 143 -4.61 -16.48 -4.62
C ASN A 143 -5.57 -17.49 -3.96
N ASP A 144 -5.31 -18.80 -4.12
CA ASP A 144 -6.11 -19.87 -3.55
C ASP A 144 -5.69 -20.30 -2.15
N GLU A 145 -4.51 -19.92 -1.69
CA GLU A 145 -3.97 -20.32 -0.41
C GLU A 145 -4.58 -19.55 0.77
N LEU A 146 -5.49 -20.21 1.50
CA LEU A 146 -6.19 -19.60 2.65
C LEU A 146 -5.30 -19.34 3.88
N ARG A 147 -4.07 -19.87 3.91
CA ARG A 147 -3.10 -19.57 4.97
C ARG A 147 -2.71 -18.09 5.01
N PHE A 148 -2.80 -17.41 3.87
CA PHE A 148 -2.58 -15.98 3.79
C PHE A 148 -3.83 -15.22 4.22
N LYS A 149 -3.68 -14.38 5.24
CA LYS A 149 -4.78 -13.63 5.84
C LYS A 149 -5.58 -12.81 4.82
N ARG A 150 -4.92 -12.25 3.84
CA ARG A 150 -5.53 -11.47 2.77
C ARG A 150 -6.41 -12.35 1.86
N ASN A 151 -5.93 -13.53 1.49
CA ASN A 151 -6.71 -14.50 0.70
C ASN A 151 -7.91 -15.03 1.49
N PHE A 152 -7.74 -15.27 2.80
CA PHE A 152 -8.84 -15.64 3.67
C PHE A 152 -9.93 -14.55 3.68
N ILE A 153 -9.54 -13.29 3.88
CA ILE A 153 -10.47 -12.14 3.87
C ILE A 153 -11.18 -12.07 2.52
N ARG A 154 -10.44 -12.15 1.41
CA ARG A 154 -11.01 -12.13 0.06
C ARG A 154 -12.06 -13.21 -0.14
N LYS A 155 -11.73 -14.48 0.14
CA LYS A 155 -12.57 -15.63 -0.19
C LYS A 155 -13.65 -15.93 0.84
N LYS A 156 -13.37 -15.75 2.13
CA LYS A 156 -14.26 -16.18 3.21
C LYS A 156 -15.06 -15.05 3.84
N VAL A 157 -14.65 -13.80 3.61
CA VAL A 157 -15.33 -12.63 4.16
C VAL A 157 -15.93 -11.78 3.04
N LEU A 158 -15.09 -11.24 2.16
CA LEU A 158 -15.52 -10.26 1.16
C LEU A 158 -16.36 -10.89 0.04
N SER A 159 -15.94 -12.03 -0.53
CA SER A 159 -16.68 -12.66 -1.64
C SER A 159 -18.10 -13.06 -1.26
N PRO A 160 -18.36 -13.73 -0.11
CA PRO A 160 -19.73 -14.00 0.33
C PRO A 160 -20.54 -12.73 0.61
N TRP A 161 -19.90 -11.68 1.10
CA TRP A 161 -20.57 -10.41 1.37
C TRP A 161 -21.02 -9.72 0.08
N VAL A 162 -20.14 -9.68 -0.93
CA VAL A 162 -20.47 -9.14 -2.26
C VAL A 162 -21.65 -9.85 -2.92
N LEU A 163 -21.81 -11.16 -2.70
CA LEU A 163 -22.97 -11.92 -3.21
C LEU A 163 -24.31 -11.45 -2.61
N ASN A 164 -24.28 -10.93 -1.38
CA ASN A 164 -25.48 -10.44 -0.70
C ASN A 164 -25.67 -8.93 -0.86
N ASP A 165 -24.59 -8.18 -1.09
CA ASP A 165 -24.61 -6.73 -1.22
C ASP A 165 -23.56 -6.30 -2.25
N ASN A 166 -24.01 -5.99 -3.45
CA ASN A 166 -23.13 -5.58 -4.55
C ASN A 166 -22.40 -4.25 -4.30
N ASN A 167 -22.88 -3.43 -3.36
CA ASN A 167 -22.31 -2.12 -3.05
C ASN A 167 -21.27 -2.18 -1.91
N ILE A 168 -21.10 -3.33 -1.27
CA ILE A 168 -20.27 -3.45 -0.06
C ILE A 168 -18.81 -3.02 -0.29
N VAL A 169 -18.26 -3.27 -1.48
CA VAL A 169 -16.89 -2.85 -1.83
C VAL A 169 -16.79 -1.34 -1.84
N ASP A 170 -17.76 -0.65 -2.42
CA ASP A 170 -17.79 0.81 -2.47
C ASP A 170 -18.00 1.39 -1.07
N SER A 171 -18.94 0.84 -0.31
CA SER A 171 -19.26 1.29 1.06
C SER A 171 -18.06 1.20 2.01
N ILE A 172 -17.32 0.09 1.98
CA ILE A 172 -16.11 -0.06 2.82
C ILE A 172 -14.98 0.86 2.34
N ALA A 173 -14.78 0.98 1.02
CA ALA A 173 -13.75 1.86 0.47
C ALA A 173 -14.03 3.33 0.81
N GLU A 174 -15.28 3.77 0.72
CA GLU A 174 -15.70 5.12 1.09
C GLU A 174 -15.53 5.38 2.59
N SER A 175 -15.91 4.41 3.44
CA SER A 175 -15.64 4.49 4.87
C SER A 175 -14.15 4.68 5.15
N GLY A 176 -13.28 3.95 4.44
CA GLY A 176 -11.83 4.12 4.53
C GLY A 176 -11.37 5.52 4.11
N ALA A 177 -11.96 6.09 3.04
CA ALA A 177 -11.68 7.46 2.61
C ALA A 177 -12.06 8.47 3.71
N ASN A 178 -13.25 8.34 4.30
CA ASN A 178 -13.69 9.16 5.42
C ASN A 178 -12.73 9.08 6.62
N PHE A 179 -12.25 7.88 6.96
CA PHE A 179 -11.23 7.73 8.01
C PHE A 179 -9.93 8.45 7.66
N SER A 180 -9.52 8.46 6.40
CA SER A 180 -8.33 9.19 5.96
C SER A 180 -8.52 10.70 6.09
N GLU A 181 -9.69 11.24 5.82
CA GLU A 181 -10.02 12.66 6.01
C GLU A 181 -10.04 13.04 7.49
N TYR A 182 -10.63 12.18 8.35
CA TYR A 182 -10.59 12.41 9.80
C TYR A 182 -9.16 12.43 10.33
N GLN A 183 -8.29 11.55 9.82
CA GLN A 183 -6.86 11.56 10.18
C GLN A 183 -6.19 12.88 9.79
N GLN A 184 -6.40 13.36 8.57
CA GLN A 184 -5.81 14.61 8.10
C GLN A 184 -6.27 15.79 8.96
N SER A 185 -7.55 15.84 9.29
CA SER A 185 -8.11 16.85 10.18
C SER A 185 -7.50 16.81 11.58
N LEU A 186 -7.34 15.60 12.14
CA LEU A 186 -6.70 15.44 13.45
C LEU A 186 -5.22 15.85 13.40
N ILE A 187 -4.49 15.48 12.37
CA ILE A 187 -3.09 15.90 12.20
C ILE A 187 -2.99 17.42 12.08
N TYR A 188 -3.91 18.06 11.37
CA TYR A 188 -3.96 19.52 11.27
C TYR A 188 -4.09 20.16 12.67
N PHE A 189 -5.04 19.74 13.48
CA PHE A 189 -5.22 20.27 14.84
C PHE A 189 -4.04 19.94 15.78
N ILE A 190 -3.42 18.78 15.63
CA ILE A 190 -2.21 18.42 16.39
C ILE A 190 -1.04 19.32 16.00
N ASN A 191 -0.85 19.60 14.71
CA ASN A 191 0.19 20.53 14.26
C ASN A 191 -0.03 21.94 14.78
N GLU A 192 -1.27 22.43 14.76
CA GLU A 192 -1.65 23.71 15.38
C GLU A 192 -1.30 23.76 16.87
N PHE A 193 -1.59 22.66 17.59
CA PHE A 193 -1.23 22.54 18.99
C PHE A 193 0.30 22.55 19.18
N ILE A 194 1.04 21.81 18.38
CA ILE A 194 2.52 21.75 18.43
C ILE A 194 3.10 23.13 18.17
N GLN A 195 2.70 23.82 17.12
CA GLN A 195 3.19 25.17 16.78
C GLN A 195 3.01 26.17 17.93
N LYS A 196 1.93 26.05 18.70
CA LYS A 196 1.60 26.98 19.79
C LYS A 196 2.24 26.64 21.12
N ASN A 197 2.61 25.38 21.36
CA ASN A 197 2.93 24.91 22.70
C ASN A 197 4.26 24.15 22.80
N VAL A 198 4.94 23.92 21.69
CA VAL A 198 6.22 23.19 21.64
C VAL A 198 7.31 24.15 21.18
N SER A 199 8.38 24.21 21.95
CA SER A 199 9.60 24.94 21.59
C SER A 199 10.64 23.97 21.09
N ASP A 200 11.25 24.28 19.95
CA ASP A 200 12.36 23.49 19.41
C ASP A 200 13.64 23.87 20.14
N LEU A 201 14.26 22.89 20.75
CA LEU A 201 15.57 23.00 21.35
C LEU A 201 16.58 22.45 20.37
N GLN A 202 17.72 23.12 20.24
CA GLN A 202 18.82 22.64 19.42
C GLN A 202 19.17 21.18 19.75
N ASN A 203 19.61 20.38 18.76
CA ASN A 203 19.98 18.96 18.85
C ASN A 203 18.83 17.94 18.86
N GLY A 204 17.72 18.22 18.18
CA GLY A 204 16.63 17.26 18.05
C GLY A 204 15.83 17.05 19.35
N GLN A 205 15.91 18.00 20.27
CA GLN A 205 15.11 18.03 21.48
C GLN A 205 13.96 19.02 21.34
N VAL A 206 12.80 18.67 21.89
CA VAL A 206 11.64 19.54 21.95
C VAL A 206 11.19 19.69 23.41
N LEU A 207 10.73 20.88 23.74
CA LEU A 207 10.17 21.20 25.05
C LEU A 207 8.68 21.49 24.95
N ILE A 208 7.90 20.87 25.82
CA ILE A 208 6.48 21.17 25.99
C ILE A 208 6.16 21.32 27.46
N GLU A 209 5.43 22.39 27.83
CA GLU A 209 5.02 22.56 29.21
C GLU A 209 3.96 21.52 29.62
N LYS A 210 4.18 20.87 30.74
CA LYS A 210 3.29 19.83 31.29
C LYS A 210 1.83 20.28 31.40
N LYS A 211 1.56 21.56 31.70
CA LYS A 211 0.21 22.10 31.81
C LYS A 211 -0.57 22.02 30.49
N HIS A 212 0.09 22.15 29.32
CA HIS A 212 -0.54 22.10 28.01
C HIS A 212 -0.85 20.67 27.60
N ILE A 213 0.12 19.76 27.73
CA ILE A 213 -0.07 18.37 27.35
C ILE A 213 -1.09 17.65 28.26
N ASN A 214 -1.16 18.02 29.53
CA ASN A 214 -2.10 17.40 30.48
C ASN A 214 -3.57 17.69 30.15
N LYS A 215 -3.87 18.77 29.46
CA LYS A 215 -5.24 19.12 29.02
C LYS A 215 -5.72 18.28 27.85
N LEU A 216 -4.81 17.60 27.14
CA LEU A 216 -5.19 16.80 26.00
C LEU A 216 -5.77 15.43 26.43
N PRO A 217 -6.76 14.91 25.69
CA PRO A 217 -7.17 13.51 25.77
C PRO A 217 -5.99 12.56 25.54
N SER A 218 -6.06 11.35 26.10
CA SER A 218 -4.96 10.38 26.04
C SER A 218 -4.50 10.09 24.60
N LEU A 219 -5.43 9.91 23.67
CA LEU A 219 -5.09 9.67 22.26
C LEU A 219 -4.36 10.86 21.63
N ALA A 220 -4.81 12.09 21.92
CA ALA A 220 -4.15 13.29 21.40
C ALA A 220 -2.72 13.44 21.93
N LYS A 221 -2.45 13.05 23.18
CA LYS A 221 -1.07 12.99 23.73
C LYS A 221 -0.19 12.05 22.92
N VAL A 222 -0.68 10.84 22.63
CA VAL A 222 0.03 9.86 21.79
C VAL A 222 0.29 10.43 20.41
N MET A 223 -0.69 11.07 19.80
CA MET A 223 -0.54 11.66 18.47
C MET A 223 0.50 12.80 18.45
N VAL A 224 0.52 13.67 19.46
CA VAL A 224 1.56 14.72 19.58
C VAL A 224 2.95 14.08 19.58
N VAL A 225 3.17 13.06 20.39
CA VAL A 225 4.45 12.36 20.45
C VAL A 225 4.80 11.73 19.10
N GLN A 226 3.84 11.04 18.45
CA GLN A 226 4.06 10.43 17.13
C GLN A 226 4.41 11.45 16.03
N VAL A 227 3.74 12.60 16.00
CA VAL A 227 4.05 13.66 15.04
C VAL A 227 5.45 14.21 15.29
N LEU A 228 5.80 14.51 16.54
CA LEU A 228 7.12 15.01 16.90
C LEU A 228 8.23 14.00 16.58
N THR A 229 8.06 12.72 16.91
CA THR A 229 9.09 11.70 16.62
C THR A 229 9.27 11.48 15.13
N ASN A 230 8.20 11.56 14.33
CA ASN A 230 8.30 11.45 12.88
C ASN A 230 9.01 12.66 12.24
N SER A 231 8.89 13.84 12.84
CA SER A 231 9.58 15.05 12.34
C SER A 231 11.06 15.10 12.75
N LEU A 232 11.44 14.47 13.85
CA LEU A 232 12.83 14.41 14.34
C LEU A 232 13.64 13.25 13.71
N GLY A 233 12.99 12.26 13.12
CA GLY A 233 13.61 11.10 12.48
C GLY A 233 13.83 11.24 10.96
N GLN A 234 13.62 12.43 10.42
CA GLN A 234 13.93 12.83 9.04
C GLN A 234 15.16 13.76 9.07
#